data_5b7337cb190b6651728f80a28eee8ffc
#
_entry.id   5b7337cb190b6651728f80a28eee8ffc
#
_cell.length_a   1.000
_cell.length_b   1.000
_cell.length_c   1.000
_cell.angle_alpha   90.00
_cell.angle_beta   90.00
_cell.angle_gamma   90.00
#
_symmetry.space_group_name_H-M   'P 1'
#
loop_
_entity.id
_entity.type
_entity.pdbx_description
1 polymer ?
#
loop_
_entity_poly.entity_id
_entity_poly.type
_entity_poly.pdbx_seq_one_letter_code
_entity_poly.pdbx_strand_id
1 'polypeptide(L)'
;MNTIKDKVIMITGASSGFGKITAEKCVSLGAKVILGARRKDRLEELCNKLGSENSIYEVTDVSKKETLDNLASRGIKVFGKIDALINNAGIMPLSLLEKGRTDEWDQMIDINIKGVLYGINAVYSHMLNRGEGQIINIASTAGKRLMPGSAVYSATKFAVGAISEGLRIESAGKLQVTCIYPGAFQ
;
A
#
# COMPACT_ATOMS: atom_id res chain seq x y z
N MET A 1 -14.65 16.78 13.22
CA MET A 1 -14.24 15.45 12.72
C MET A 1 -13.59 15.65 11.38
N ASN A 2 -12.31 15.31 11.21
CA ASN A 2 -11.68 15.31 9.89
C ASN A 2 -12.32 14.19 9.06
N THR A 3 -13.18 14.54 8.15
CA THR A 3 -13.79 13.57 7.25
C THR A 3 -12.81 13.30 6.11
N ILE A 4 -12.79 12.08 5.57
CA ILE A 4 -12.02 11.75 4.36
C ILE A 4 -12.80 12.11 3.08
N LYS A 5 -13.90 12.84 3.21
CA LYS A 5 -14.70 13.32 2.08
C LYS A 5 -13.81 14.14 1.14
N ASP A 6 -13.93 13.91 -0.15
CA ASP A 6 -13.18 14.57 -1.23
C ASP A 6 -11.65 14.32 -1.22
N LYS A 7 -11.15 13.44 -0.33
CA LYS A 7 -9.77 12.98 -0.35
C LYS A 7 -9.56 11.94 -1.45
N VAL A 8 -8.40 11.97 -2.08
CA VAL A 8 -7.98 11.02 -3.10
C VAL A 8 -6.96 10.06 -2.49
N ILE A 9 -7.30 8.78 -2.47
CA ILE A 9 -6.54 7.74 -1.75
C ILE A 9 -6.05 6.67 -2.73
N MET A 10 -4.75 6.52 -2.85
CA MET A 10 -4.12 5.46 -3.64
C MET A 10 -3.92 4.22 -2.76
N ILE A 11 -4.38 3.04 -3.23
CA ILE A 11 -4.35 1.79 -2.47
C ILE A 11 -3.71 0.68 -3.29
N THR A 12 -2.63 0.08 -2.79
CA THR A 12 -2.01 -1.10 -3.40
C THR A 12 -2.60 -2.40 -2.85
N GLY A 13 -2.62 -3.46 -3.67
CA GLY A 13 -3.22 -4.73 -3.27
C GLY A 13 -4.75 -4.67 -3.14
N ALA A 14 -5.41 -3.78 -3.91
CA ALA A 14 -6.82 -3.46 -3.78
C ALA A 14 -7.79 -4.53 -4.30
N SER A 15 -7.31 -5.60 -4.95
CA SER A 15 -8.17 -6.63 -5.58
C SER A 15 -8.78 -7.64 -4.60
N SER A 16 -8.45 -7.61 -3.32
CA SER A 16 -9.00 -8.52 -2.29
C SER A 16 -8.66 -8.05 -0.86
N GLY A 17 -9.22 -8.76 0.13
CA GLY A 17 -8.88 -8.59 1.55
C GLY A 17 -9.01 -7.14 2.03
N PHE A 18 -8.08 -6.72 2.86
CA PHE A 18 -8.07 -5.37 3.43
C PHE A 18 -8.09 -4.26 2.38
N GLY A 19 -7.33 -4.40 1.28
CA GLY A 19 -7.29 -3.37 0.25
C GLY A 19 -8.66 -3.12 -0.38
N LYS A 20 -9.41 -4.20 -0.71
CA LYS A 20 -10.76 -4.11 -1.25
C LYS A 20 -11.72 -3.46 -0.25
N ILE A 21 -11.77 -3.98 0.98
CA ILE A 21 -12.66 -3.48 2.04
C ILE A 21 -12.36 -2.02 2.36
N THR A 22 -11.08 -1.65 2.41
CA THR A 22 -10.65 -0.27 2.65
C THR A 22 -11.12 0.66 1.52
N ALA A 23 -10.99 0.23 0.24
CA ALA A 23 -11.47 1.01 -0.89
C ALA A 23 -12.98 1.25 -0.82
N GLU A 24 -13.76 0.19 -0.54
CA GLU A 24 -15.21 0.27 -0.37
C GLU A 24 -15.58 1.23 0.78
N LYS A 25 -14.90 1.13 1.90
CA LYS A 25 -15.13 2.00 3.05
C LYS A 25 -14.76 3.46 2.76
N CYS A 26 -13.63 3.70 2.10
CA CYS A 26 -13.22 5.06 1.74
C CYS A 26 -14.28 5.74 0.83
N VAL A 27 -14.74 5.04 -0.20
CA VAL A 27 -15.77 5.59 -1.10
C VAL A 27 -17.10 5.81 -0.36
N SER A 28 -17.51 4.90 0.51
CA SER A 28 -18.72 5.09 1.33
C SER A 28 -18.67 6.30 2.27
N LEU A 29 -17.47 6.82 2.54
CA LEU A 29 -17.23 8.03 3.34
C LEU A 29 -16.95 9.28 2.46
N GLY A 30 -17.16 9.17 1.15
CA GLY A 30 -17.03 10.27 0.21
C GLY A 30 -15.62 10.52 -0.33
N ALA A 31 -14.69 9.59 -0.16
CA ALA A 31 -13.36 9.67 -0.78
C ALA A 31 -13.38 9.12 -2.20
N LYS A 32 -12.37 9.50 -2.99
CA LYS A 32 -12.05 8.90 -4.28
C LYS A 32 -10.86 7.95 -4.14
N VAL A 33 -10.83 6.87 -4.92
CA VAL A 33 -9.79 5.85 -4.78
C VAL A 33 -9.08 5.54 -6.10
N ILE A 34 -7.77 5.32 -6.01
CA ILE A 34 -6.89 4.88 -7.09
C ILE A 34 -6.41 3.48 -6.73
N LEU A 35 -6.84 2.47 -7.45
CA LEU A 35 -6.71 1.07 -7.08
C LEU A 35 -5.62 0.38 -7.89
N GLY A 36 -4.59 -0.11 -7.22
CA GLY A 36 -3.50 -0.87 -7.83
C GLY A 36 -3.50 -2.34 -7.39
N ALA A 37 -3.49 -3.28 -8.34
CA ALA A 37 -3.28 -4.71 -8.10
C ALA A 37 -2.99 -5.44 -9.41
N ARG A 38 -2.58 -6.73 -9.34
CA ARG A 38 -2.25 -7.54 -10.52
C ARG A 38 -3.49 -8.10 -11.25
N ARG A 39 -4.61 -8.33 -10.54
CA ARG A 39 -5.82 -8.98 -11.06
C ARG A 39 -6.76 -7.94 -11.64
N LYS A 40 -6.67 -7.78 -12.97
CA LYS A 40 -7.46 -6.79 -13.72
C LYS A 40 -8.97 -6.99 -13.55
N ASP A 41 -9.44 -8.22 -13.72
CA ASP A 41 -10.83 -8.62 -13.61
C ASP A 41 -11.47 -8.16 -12.28
N ARG A 42 -10.77 -8.37 -11.18
CA ARG A 42 -11.24 -7.97 -9.84
C ARG A 42 -11.20 -6.46 -9.61
N LEU A 43 -10.24 -5.77 -10.24
CA LEU A 43 -10.19 -4.31 -10.18
C LEU A 43 -11.33 -3.69 -10.97
N GLU A 44 -11.64 -4.24 -12.15
CA GLU A 44 -12.79 -3.81 -12.97
C GLU A 44 -14.10 -4.00 -12.23
N GLU A 45 -14.33 -5.20 -11.67
CA GLU A 45 -15.51 -5.49 -10.84
C GLU A 45 -15.65 -4.47 -9.69
N LEU A 46 -14.55 -4.22 -8.96
CA LEU A 46 -14.56 -3.30 -7.84
C LEU A 46 -14.84 -1.85 -8.29
N CYS A 47 -14.21 -1.37 -9.37
CA CYS A 47 -14.47 -0.02 -9.89
C CYS A 47 -15.92 0.12 -10.40
N ASN A 48 -16.46 -0.89 -11.07
CA ASN A 48 -17.87 -0.89 -11.49
C ASN A 48 -18.83 -0.78 -10.29
N LYS A 49 -18.50 -1.44 -9.19
CA LYS A 49 -19.27 -1.35 -7.94
C LYS A 49 -19.17 0.02 -7.27
N LEU A 50 -17.99 0.66 -7.30
CA LEU A 50 -17.71 1.92 -6.61
C LEU A 50 -18.14 3.17 -7.41
N GLY A 51 -18.34 3.02 -8.71
CA GLY A 51 -18.63 4.12 -9.63
C GLY A 51 -17.37 4.78 -10.21
N SER A 52 -17.42 5.10 -11.51
CA SER A 52 -16.29 5.67 -12.24
C SER A 52 -15.92 7.09 -11.81
N GLU A 53 -16.84 7.80 -11.20
CA GLU A 53 -16.62 9.13 -10.61
C GLU A 53 -15.84 9.08 -9.31
N ASN A 54 -15.85 7.92 -8.62
CA ASN A 54 -15.21 7.71 -7.31
C ASN A 54 -13.95 6.84 -7.39
N SER A 55 -13.78 6.07 -8.47
CA SER A 55 -12.70 5.09 -8.53
C SER A 55 -12.10 4.93 -9.91
N ILE A 56 -10.79 4.76 -9.93
CA ILE A 56 -10.03 4.29 -11.10
C ILE A 56 -9.09 3.18 -10.69
N TYR A 57 -8.63 2.39 -11.65
CA TYR A 57 -7.63 1.38 -11.40
C TYR A 57 -6.52 1.37 -12.45
N GLU A 58 -5.39 0.79 -12.08
CA GLU A 58 -4.29 0.41 -12.99
C GLU A 58 -3.78 -0.97 -12.60
N VAL A 59 -3.47 -1.80 -13.60
CA VAL A 59 -2.83 -3.10 -13.35
C VAL A 59 -1.43 -2.84 -12.82
N THR A 60 -1.19 -3.21 -11.56
CA THR A 60 0.00 -2.80 -10.83
C THR A 60 0.66 -4.02 -10.17
N ASP A 61 1.91 -4.28 -10.52
CA ASP A 61 2.80 -5.17 -9.80
C ASP A 61 3.75 -4.32 -8.96
N VAL A 62 3.56 -4.33 -7.65
CA VAL A 62 4.35 -3.48 -6.74
C VAL A 62 5.83 -3.80 -6.69
N SER A 63 6.24 -4.98 -7.19
CA SER A 63 7.66 -5.32 -7.36
C SER A 63 8.34 -4.55 -8.51
N LYS A 64 7.55 -3.85 -9.35
CA LYS A 64 8.00 -3.09 -10.51
C LYS A 64 7.71 -1.62 -10.33
N LYS A 65 8.77 -0.82 -10.15
CA LYS A 65 8.67 0.63 -9.89
C LYS A 65 7.78 1.35 -10.90
N GLU A 66 7.96 1.08 -12.19
CA GLU A 66 7.24 1.75 -13.27
C GLU A 66 5.72 1.58 -13.18
N THR A 67 5.23 0.46 -12.65
CA THR A 67 3.78 0.23 -12.53
C THR A 67 3.16 1.10 -11.44
N LEU A 68 3.93 1.41 -10.39
CA LEU A 68 3.49 2.33 -9.33
C LEU A 68 3.56 3.79 -9.78
N ASP A 69 4.59 4.16 -10.56
CA ASP A 69 4.69 5.48 -11.17
C ASP A 69 3.50 5.74 -12.11
N ASN A 70 3.10 4.73 -12.91
CA ASN A 70 1.93 4.78 -13.79
C ASN A 70 0.64 4.93 -13.00
N LEU A 71 0.45 4.15 -11.93
CA LEU A 71 -0.71 4.23 -11.06
C LEU A 71 -0.88 5.64 -10.46
N ALA A 72 0.21 6.20 -9.91
CA ALA A 72 0.20 7.54 -9.33
C ALA A 72 -0.06 8.61 -10.39
N SER A 73 0.63 8.56 -11.54
CA SER A 73 0.46 9.51 -12.64
C SER A 73 -0.97 9.51 -13.17
N ARG A 74 -1.57 8.33 -13.36
CA ARG A 74 -2.98 8.21 -13.76
C ARG A 74 -3.92 8.82 -12.74
N GLY A 75 -3.68 8.55 -11.44
CA GLY A 75 -4.47 9.12 -10.35
C GLY A 75 -4.45 10.64 -10.34
N ILE A 76 -3.26 11.23 -10.46
CA ILE A 76 -3.07 12.68 -10.52
C ILE A 76 -3.75 13.26 -11.76
N LYS A 77 -3.62 12.58 -12.92
CA LYS A 77 -4.27 13.04 -14.18
C LYS A 77 -5.80 13.08 -14.07
N VAL A 78 -6.41 12.11 -13.40
CA VAL A 78 -7.89 12.00 -13.32
C VAL A 78 -8.47 12.82 -12.18
N PHE A 79 -7.84 12.78 -10.99
CA PHE A 79 -8.38 13.40 -9.77
C PHE A 79 -7.64 14.67 -9.34
N GLY A 80 -6.59 15.07 -10.05
CA GLY A 80 -5.80 16.27 -9.79
C GLY A 80 -4.81 16.17 -8.62
N LYS A 81 -4.94 15.15 -7.76
CA LYS A 81 -4.12 15.00 -6.54
C LYS A 81 -4.08 13.58 -6.02
N ILE A 82 -3.16 13.33 -5.09
CA ILE A 82 -3.17 12.16 -4.19
C ILE A 82 -2.97 12.71 -2.77
N ASP A 83 -3.96 12.53 -1.90
CA ASP A 83 -3.92 12.99 -0.51
C ASP A 83 -3.36 11.92 0.44
N ALA A 84 -3.60 10.64 0.11
CA ALA A 84 -3.07 9.52 0.90
C ALA A 84 -2.62 8.36 0.02
N LEU A 85 -1.56 7.66 0.48
CA LEU A 85 -1.14 6.36 -0.03
C LEU A 85 -1.35 5.30 1.06
N ILE A 86 -1.94 4.18 0.69
CA ILE A 86 -2.01 2.97 1.53
C ILE A 86 -1.19 1.87 0.85
N ASN A 87 0.01 1.63 1.34
CA ASN A 87 0.85 0.49 0.97
C ASN A 87 0.33 -0.76 1.68
N ASN A 88 -0.64 -1.42 1.04
CA ASN A 88 -1.30 -2.60 1.59
C ASN A 88 -0.88 -3.90 0.89
N ALA A 89 -0.39 -3.86 -0.34
CA ALA A 89 0.07 -5.06 -1.04
C ALA A 89 1.14 -5.82 -0.23
N GLY A 90 0.98 -7.13 -0.13
CA GLY A 90 1.93 -7.99 0.58
C GLY A 90 1.61 -9.46 0.40
N ILE A 91 2.62 -10.30 0.63
CA ILE A 91 2.51 -11.76 0.63
C ILE A 91 3.14 -12.33 1.89
N MET A 92 2.73 -13.54 2.27
CA MET A 92 3.16 -14.21 3.51
C MET A 92 3.33 -15.73 3.29
N PRO A 93 4.17 -16.22 2.38
CA PRO A 93 4.56 -17.62 2.40
C PRO A 93 5.39 -17.91 3.66
N LEU A 94 4.92 -18.85 4.48
CA LEU A 94 5.57 -19.23 5.73
C LEU A 94 6.31 -20.55 5.56
N SER A 95 7.56 -20.59 5.97
CA SER A 95 8.37 -21.79 5.94
C SER A 95 9.57 -21.69 6.88
N LEU A 96 10.01 -22.83 7.43
CA LEU A 96 11.26 -22.88 8.19
C LEU A 96 12.44 -22.57 7.26
N LEU A 97 13.48 -21.89 7.77
CA LEU A 97 14.66 -21.50 6.99
C LEU A 97 15.39 -22.71 6.38
N GLU A 98 15.41 -23.85 7.08
CA GLU A 98 16.00 -25.10 6.59
C GLU A 98 15.43 -25.61 5.26
N LYS A 99 14.22 -25.19 4.90
CA LYS A 99 13.59 -25.56 3.63
C LYS A 99 14.16 -24.83 2.42
N GLY A 100 14.98 -23.80 2.63
CA GLY A 100 15.71 -23.10 1.56
C GLY A 100 14.83 -22.52 0.44
N ARG A 101 13.62 -22.03 0.75
CA ARG A 101 12.69 -21.49 -0.26
C ARG A 101 13.08 -20.08 -0.71
N THR A 102 14.24 -19.97 -1.35
CA THR A 102 14.84 -18.69 -1.73
C THR A 102 13.95 -17.86 -2.65
N ASP A 103 13.25 -18.50 -3.61
CA ASP A 103 12.34 -17.79 -4.50
C ASP A 103 11.19 -17.09 -3.75
N GLU A 104 10.67 -17.72 -2.68
CA GLU A 104 9.65 -17.11 -1.83
C GLU A 104 10.24 -15.97 -0.99
N TRP A 105 11.50 -16.07 -0.59
CA TRP A 105 12.20 -15.01 0.14
C TRP A 105 12.39 -13.77 -0.75
N ASP A 106 12.87 -13.97 -1.98
CA ASP A 106 13.03 -12.90 -2.96
C ASP A 106 11.70 -12.21 -3.26
N GLN A 107 10.62 -12.99 -3.48
CA GLN A 107 9.29 -12.44 -3.69
C GLN A 107 8.80 -11.62 -2.50
N MET A 108 9.03 -12.08 -1.26
CA MET A 108 8.66 -11.32 -0.06
C MET A 108 9.43 -10.01 0.06
N ILE A 109 10.73 -10.01 -0.25
CA ILE A 109 11.55 -8.80 -0.24
C ILE A 109 11.07 -7.83 -1.31
N ASP A 110 10.85 -8.31 -2.53
CA ASP A 110 10.42 -7.49 -3.66
C ASP A 110 9.04 -6.86 -3.43
N ILE A 111 8.09 -7.63 -2.92
CA ILE A 111 6.72 -7.15 -2.72
C ILE A 111 6.57 -6.37 -1.41
N ASN A 112 7.04 -6.94 -0.28
CA ASN A 112 6.74 -6.37 1.04
C ASN A 112 7.68 -5.21 1.42
N ILE A 113 8.90 -5.14 0.84
CA ILE A 113 9.89 -4.08 1.11
C ILE A 113 9.98 -3.13 -0.08
N LYS A 114 10.44 -3.60 -1.25
CA LYS A 114 10.62 -2.73 -2.42
C LYS A 114 9.29 -2.14 -2.88
N GLY A 115 8.19 -2.92 -2.84
CA GLY A 115 6.86 -2.42 -3.17
C GLY A 115 6.42 -1.25 -2.30
N VAL A 116 6.73 -1.26 -1.00
CA VAL A 116 6.48 -0.12 -0.10
C VAL A 116 7.34 1.08 -0.47
N LEU A 117 8.65 0.87 -0.73
CA LEU A 117 9.56 1.94 -1.13
C LEU A 117 9.15 2.57 -2.47
N TYR A 118 8.77 1.77 -3.45
CA TYR A 118 8.31 2.25 -4.75
C TYR A 118 6.97 3.00 -4.66
N GLY A 119 6.05 2.54 -3.80
CA GLY A 119 4.82 3.25 -3.52
C GLY A 119 5.08 4.64 -2.91
N ILE A 120 5.97 4.71 -1.92
CA ILE A 120 6.43 5.98 -1.33
C ILE A 120 7.02 6.88 -2.42
N ASN A 121 7.99 6.36 -3.20
CA ASN A 121 8.65 7.12 -4.25
C ASN A 121 7.67 7.71 -5.27
N ALA A 122 6.62 6.96 -5.65
CA ALA A 122 5.66 7.37 -6.66
C ALA A 122 4.82 8.61 -6.26
N VAL A 123 4.64 8.85 -4.94
CA VAL A 123 3.82 9.96 -4.45
C VAL A 123 4.60 11.03 -3.68
N TYR A 124 5.82 10.74 -3.25
CA TYR A 124 6.57 11.56 -2.29
C TYR A 124 6.76 13.00 -2.75
N SER A 125 7.32 13.19 -3.94
CA SER A 125 7.57 14.55 -4.50
C SER A 125 6.25 15.30 -4.72
N HIS A 126 5.20 14.63 -5.20
CA HIS A 126 3.89 15.23 -5.39
C HIS A 126 3.30 15.74 -4.07
N MET A 127 3.36 14.94 -3.00
CA MET A 127 2.86 15.33 -1.69
C MET A 127 3.71 16.44 -1.05
N LEU A 128 5.04 16.36 -1.16
CA LEU A 128 5.94 17.42 -0.62
C LEU A 128 5.69 18.76 -1.30
N ASN A 129 5.53 18.79 -2.62
CA ASN A 129 5.28 20.01 -3.38
C ASN A 129 3.93 20.66 -3.02
N ARG A 130 2.95 19.85 -2.58
CA ARG A 130 1.67 20.34 -2.07
C ARG A 130 1.73 20.77 -0.60
N GLY A 131 2.80 20.40 0.13
CA GLY A 131 2.92 20.66 1.56
C GLY A 131 2.00 19.80 2.45
N GLU A 132 1.35 18.80 1.88
CA GLU A 132 0.45 17.89 2.60
C GLU A 132 0.42 16.49 1.96
N GLY A 133 0.27 15.48 2.79
CA GLY A 133 0.09 14.10 2.36
C GLY A 133 0.13 13.12 3.54
N GLN A 134 -0.49 11.96 3.36
CA GLN A 134 -0.43 10.88 4.34
C GLN A 134 0.02 9.58 3.70
N ILE A 135 0.97 8.90 4.33
CA ILE A 135 1.45 7.58 3.91
C ILE A 135 1.15 6.58 5.03
N ILE A 136 0.38 5.56 4.68
CA ILE A 136 -0.04 4.49 5.60
C ILE A 136 0.58 3.19 5.09
N ASN A 137 1.48 2.59 5.88
CA ASN A 137 2.11 1.33 5.56
C ASN A 137 1.51 0.20 6.41
N ILE A 138 1.10 -0.89 5.75
CA ILE A 138 0.55 -2.06 6.43
C ILE A 138 1.68 -3.04 6.74
N ALA A 139 2.10 -3.03 8.00
CA ALA A 139 3.05 -3.99 8.55
C ALA A 139 2.31 -5.29 9.01
N SER A 140 2.59 -5.79 10.18
CA SER A 140 1.95 -6.93 10.85
C SER A 140 2.44 -6.99 12.29
N THR A 141 1.71 -7.64 13.19
CA THR A 141 2.25 -8.05 14.50
C THR A 141 3.50 -8.93 14.37
N ALA A 142 3.68 -9.62 13.25
CA ALA A 142 4.94 -10.30 12.89
C ALA A 142 6.13 -9.34 12.69
N GLY A 143 5.89 -8.04 12.53
CA GLY A 143 6.91 -6.98 12.58
C GLY A 143 7.27 -6.52 13.99
N LYS A 144 6.74 -7.18 15.03
CA LYS A 144 7.04 -6.95 16.46
C LYS A 144 7.41 -8.25 17.20
N ARG A 145 6.94 -9.39 16.71
CA ARG A 145 7.12 -10.73 17.29
C ARG A 145 7.39 -11.74 16.20
N LEU A 146 8.30 -12.66 16.44
CA LEU A 146 8.59 -13.77 15.52
C LEU A 146 7.86 -15.04 15.97
N MET A 147 7.51 -15.87 14.98
CA MET A 147 7.00 -17.22 15.18
C MET A 147 7.81 -18.20 14.32
N PRO A 148 7.88 -19.49 14.68
CA PRO A 148 8.48 -20.50 13.82
C PRO A 148 7.91 -20.43 12.38
N GLY A 149 8.79 -20.49 11.39
CA GLY A 149 8.42 -20.37 9.97
C GLY A 149 8.17 -18.96 9.47
N SER A 150 8.16 -17.93 10.32
CA SER A 150 7.89 -16.56 9.91
C SER A 150 9.14 -15.69 9.72
N ALA A 151 10.35 -16.24 9.81
CA ALA A 151 11.58 -15.45 9.88
C ALA A 151 11.69 -14.39 8.77
N VAL A 152 11.58 -14.78 7.50
CA VAL A 152 11.71 -13.85 6.37
C VAL A 152 10.51 -12.91 6.28
N TYR A 153 9.28 -13.42 6.44
CA TYR A 153 8.09 -12.56 6.49
C TYR A 153 8.21 -11.51 7.60
N SER A 154 8.57 -11.94 8.82
CA SER A 154 8.78 -11.03 9.94
C SER A 154 9.84 -9.99 9.63
N ALA A 155 11.00 -10.38 9.08
CA ALA A 155 12.04 -9.45 8.68
C ALA A 155 11.52 -8.37 7.72
N THR A 156 10.70 -8.75 6.72
CA THR A 156 10.09 -7.77 5.83
C THR A 156 9.15 -6.80 6.58
N LYS A 157 8.40 -7.28 7.57
CA LYS A 157 7.47 -6.44 8.35
C LYS A 157 8.16 -5.57 9.40
N PHE A 158 9.30 -6.01 9.95
CA PHE A 158 10.21 -5.14 10.71
C PHE A 158 10.80 -4.03 9.82
N ALA A 159 11.22 -4.38 8.60
CA ALA A 159 11.72 -3.40 7.63
C ALA A 159 10.68 -2.32 7.30
N VAL A 160 9.40 -2.68 7.12
CA VAL A 160 8.30 -1.72 6.91
C VAL A 160 8.17 -0.75 8.09
N GLY A 161 8.35 -1.24 9.33
CA GLY A 161 8.38 -0.38 10.51
C GLY A 161 9.53 0.63 10.46
N ALA A 162 10.75 0.16 10.15
CA ALA A 162 11.94 1.01 10.03
C ALA A 162 11.79 2.04 8.89
N ILE A 163 11.30 1.63 7.72
CA ILE A 163 11.01 2.51 6.58
C ILE A 163 10.02 3.60 6.99
N SER A 164 8.96 3.25 7.72
CA SER A 164 7.95 4.21 8.16
C SER A 164 8.52 5.24 9.13
N GLU A 165 9.38 4.82 10.04
CA GLU A 165 10.04 5.72 10.98
C GLU A 165 11.06 6.64 10.28
N GLY A 166 11.89 6.07 9.39
CA GLY A 166 12.82 6.85 8.57
C GLY A 166 12.08 7.92 7.75
N LEU A 167 10.99 7.54 7.07
CA LEU A 167 10.17 8.46 6.31
C LEU A 167 9.57 9.59 7.18
N ARG A 168 9.15 9.28 8.41
CA ARG A 168 8.62 10.29 9.35
C ARG A 168 9.69 11.31 9.73
N ILE A 169 10.90 10.86 10.00
CA ILE A 169 12.04 11.72 10.33
C ILE A 169 12.43 12.57 9.11
N GLU A 170 12.60 11.94 7.94
CA GLU A 170 13.08 12.61 6.73
C GLU A 170 12.06 13.58 6.14
N SER A 171 10.77 13.34 6.30
CA SER A 171 9.74 14.28 5.86
C SER A 171 9.62 15.53 6.73
N ALA A 172 10.30 15.58 7.88
CA ALA A 172 10.38 16.72 8.79
C ALA A 172 9.00 17.34 9.11
N GLY A 173 8.00 16.51 9.33
CA GLY A 173 6.63 16.93 9.68
C GLY A 173 5.77 17.38 8.49
N LYS A 174 6.30 17.41 7.26
CA LYS A 174 5.52 17.78 6.06
C LYS A 174 4.53 16.69 5.63
N LEU A 175 4.81 15.43 5.98
CA LEU A 175 3.93 14.30 5.69
C LEU A 175 3.52 13.61 6.98
N GLN A 176 2.28 13.13 7.01
CA GLN A 176 1.82 12.22 8.06
C GLN A 176 2.20 10.79 7.69
N VAL A 177 2.87 10.08 8.58
CA VAL A 177 3.29 8.70 8.36
C VAL A 177 2.71 7.80 9.44
N THR A 178 1.95 6.79 9.03
CA THR A 178 1.34 5.80 9.93
C THR A 178 1.79 4.40 9.53
N CYS A 179 2.24 3.60 10.49
CA CYS A 179 2.49 2.19 10.32
C CYS A 179 1.49 1.38 11.13
N ILE A 180 0.68 0.55 10.48
CA ILE A 180 -0.35 -0.28 11.11
C ILE A 180 0.17 -1.70 11.23
N TYR A 181 -0.02 -2.33 12.39
CA TYR A 181 0.43 -3.69 12.70
C TYR A 181 -0.77 -4.61 12.95
N PRO A 182 -1.48 -5.07 11.91
CA PRO A 182 -2.61 -5.98 12.08
C PRO A 182 -2.17 -7.30 12.73
N GLY A 183 -3.04 -7.87 13.57
CA GLY A 183 -2.90 -9.24 14.06
C GLY A 183 -3.32 -10.28 13.02
N ALA A 184 -3.31 -11.55 13.42
CA ALA A 184 -3.94 -12.60 12.63
C ALA A 184 -5.47 -12.39 12.63
N PHE A 185 -6.07 -12.54 11.47
CA PHE A 185 -7.53 -12.48 11.29
C PHE A 185 -7.97 -13.69 10.48
N GLN A 186 -9.17 -14.12 10.73
CA GLN A 186 -9.83 -15.22 10.00
C GLN A 186 -10.59 -14.68 8.79
#